data_057f8058e015ce4e0dd7d070cbf06fa4
#
_entry.id   057f8058e015ce4e0dd7d070cbf06fa4
#
_cell.length_a   1.000
_cell.length_b   1.000
_cell.length_c   1.000
_cell.angle_alpha   90.00
_cell.angle_beta   90.00
_cell.angle_gamma   90.00
#
_symmetry.space_group_name_H-M   'P 1'
#
loop_
_entity.id
_entity.type
_entity.pdbx_description
1 polymer ?
#
loop_
_entity_poly.entity_id
_entity_poly.type
_entity_poly.pdbx_seq_one_letter_code
_entity_poly.pdbx_strand_id
1 'polypeptide(L)'
;MRVPLLVRIGALVLATTGFYTYVGQMVPQSEVQPPKETALGSDMTTAEMVKVGQEIMAGKGICLTCHTIGKTGALRFPDLGGIGAKASSRVPGLSDVEYLAQSMYEPTAFVVPGFPPAMPAVNQPP
;
A
#
# COMPACT_ATOMS: atom_id res chain seq x y z
N MET A 1 -15.73 56.01 16.29
CA MET A 1 -14.29 55.66 16.37
C MET A 1 -13.97 54.58 15.34
N ARG A 2 -12.95 54.79 14.47
CA ARG A 2 -12.53 53.77 13.49
C ARG A 2 -11.51 52.85 14.16
N VAL A 3 -11.81 51.57 14.24
CA VAL A 3 -10.88 50.57 14.80
C VAL A 3 -9.61 50.53 13.93
N PRO A 4 -8.40 50.63 14.51
CA PRO A 4 -7.15 50.59 13.76
C PRO A 4 -7.01 49.31 12.92
N LEU A 5 -6.38 49.43 11.74
CA LEU A 5 -6.20 48.31 10.81
C LEU A 5 -5.54 47.11 11.43
N LEU A 6 -4.51 47.32 12.25
CA LEU A 6 -3.78 46.25 12.95
C LEU A 6 -4.69 45.43 13.89
N VAL A 7 -5.63 46.12 14.57
CA VAL A 7 -6.59 45.44 15.46
C VAL A 7 -7.55 44.56 14.66
N ARG A 8 -7.99 45.02 13.48
CA ARG A 8 -8.86 44.22 12.60
C ARG A 8 -8.13 43.00 12.07
N ILE A 9 -6.88 43.17 11.62
CA ILE A 9 -6.04 42.04 11.15
C ILE A 9 -5.80 41.05 12.28
N GLY A 10 -5.41 41.53 13.46
CA GLY A 10 -5.20 40.65 14.62
C GLY A 10 -6.45 39.89 15.02
N ALA A 11 -7.61 40.53 15.05
CA ALA A 11 -8.88 39.88 15.33
C ALA A 11 -9.24 38.79 14.28
N LEU A 12 -9.01 39.10 12.99
CA LEU A 12 -9.24 38.13 11.92
C LEU A 12 -8.32 36.88 12.06
N VAL A 13 -7.02 37.10 12.31
CA VAL A 13 -6.05 36.03 12.48
C VAL A 13 -6.45 35.15 13.68
N LEU A 14 -6.76 35.77 14.83
CA LEU A 14 -7.17 35.02 16.02
C LEU A 14 -8.47 34.23 15.80
N ALA A 15 -9.44 34.83 15.15
CA ALA A 15 -10.71 34.17 14.84
C ALA A 15 -10.50 32.97 13.90
N THR A 16 -9.70 33.16 12.84
CA THR A 16 -9.40 32.11 11.88
C THR A 16 -8.63 30.96 12.52
N THR A 17 -7.58 31.29 13.28
CA THR A 17 -6.78 30.28 13.99
C THR A 17 -7.65 29.50 15.00
N GLY A 18 -8.43 30.22 15.81
CA GLY A 18 -9.33 29.59 16.78
C GLY A 18 -10.36 28.67 16.11
N PHE A 19 -10.94 29.11 14.99
CA PHE A 19 -11.90 28.32 14.23
C PHE A 19 -11.26 27.01 13.71
N TYR A 20 -10.11 27.08 13.04
CA TYR A 20 -9.46 25.90 12.51
C TYR A 20 -8.93 24.97 13.59
N THR A 21 -8.46 25.52 14.72
CA THR A 21 -8.07 24.70 15.88
C THR A 21 -9.28 23.94 16.44
N TYR A 22 -10.42 24.62 16.58
CA TYR A 22 -11.65 24.00 17.06
C TYR A 22 -12.15 22.90 16.10
N VAL A 23 -12.21 23.18 14.80
CA VAL A 23 -12.61 22.18 13.78
C VAL A 23 -11.63 21.01 13.76
N GLY A 24 -10.32 21.25 13.89
CA GLY A 24 -9.30 20.18 13.95
C GLY A 24 -9.48 19.22 15.14
N GLN A 25 -9.96 19.72 16.26
CA GLN A 25 -10.26 18.89 17.43
C GLN A 25 -11.57 18.08 17.30
N MET A 26 -12.46 18.48 16.41
CA MET A 26 -13.69 17.73 16.12
C MET A 26 -13.44 16.53 15.20
N VAL A 27 -12.30 16.47 14.51
CA VAL A 27 -11.96 15.31 13.66
C VAL A 27 -11.55 14.15 14.55
N PRO A 28 -12.28 13.01 14.51
CA PRO A 28 -11.93 11.84 15.28
C PRO A 28 -10.53 11.36 14.91
N GLN A 29 -9.64 11.29 15.89
CA GLN A 29 -8.32 10.72 15.69
C GLN A 29 -8.46 9.21 15.58
N SER A 30 -8.20 8.65 14.39
CA SER A 30 -8.09 7.21 14.23
C SER A 30 -6.70 6.78 14.71
N GLU A 31 -6.64 6.08 15.82
CA GLU A 31 -5.41 5.42 16.25
C GLU A 31 -5.17 4.22 15.33
N VAL A 32 -4.30 4.41 14.36
CA VAL A 32 -3.81 3.29 13.54
C VAL A 32 -2.83 2.50 14.40
N GLN A 33 -3.29 1.38 14.95
CA GLN A 33 -2.40 0.46 15.64
C GLN A 33 -1.37 -0.09 14.64
N PRO A 34 -0.09 -0.21 15.04
CA PRO A 34 0.90 -0.85 14.18
C PRO A 34 0.42 -2.26 13.82
N PRO A 35 0.67 -2.71 12.59
CA PRO A 35 0.29 -4.05 12.15
C PRO A 35 0.84 -5.09 13.13
N LYS A 36 0.01 -6.05 13.57
CA LYS A 36 0.49 -7.16 14.38
C LYS A 36 1.59 -7.88 13.62
N GLU A 37 2.75 -8.02 14.23
CA GLU A 37 3.80 -8.86 13.66
C GLU A 37 3.32 -10.32 13.66
N THR A 38 3.11 -10.85 12.48
CA THR A 38 2.78 -12.26 12.31
C THR A 38 4.10 -13.02 12.28
N ALA A 39 4.42 -13.71 13.36
CA ALA A 39 5.57 -14.61 13.40
C ALA A 39 5.31 -15.76 12.41
N LEU A 40 6.15 -15.86 11.39
CA LEU A 40 6.14 -17.00 10.48
C LEU A 40 6.93 -18.13 11.16
N GLY A 41 6.21 -19.11 11.72
CA GLY A 41 6.81 -20.32 12.29
C GLY A 41 7.21 -21.30 11.18
N SER A 42 8.29 -22.03 11.41
CA SER A 42 8.77 -23.08 10.48
C SER A 42 7.84 -24.30 10.40
N ASP A 43 6.87 -24.38 11.28
CA ASP A 43 5.90 -25.47 11.45
C ASP A 43 4.49 -25.14 10.92
N MET A 44 4.35 -24.01 10.20
CA MET A 44 3.08 -23.58 9.62
C MET A 44 2.64 -24.50 8.48
N THR A 45 1.38 -24.87 8.49
CA THR A 45 0.74 -25.57 7.37
C THR A 45 0.58 -24.65 6.16
N THR A 46 0.46 -25.21 4.96
CA THR A 46 0.20 -24.44 3.73
C THR A 46 -1.05 -23.57 3.84
N ALA A 47 -2.12 -24.07 4.49
CA ALA A 47 -3.35 -23.31 4.67
C ALA A 47 -3.15 -22.08 5.55
N GLU A 48 -2.36 -22.21 6.61
CA GLU A 48 -1.99 -21.09 7.48
C GLU A 48 -1.11 -20.07 6.75
N MET A 49 -0.13 -20.53 5.97
CA MET A 49 0.70 -19.64 5.13
C MET A 49 -0.14 -18.85 4.12
N VAL A 50 -1.12 -19.48 3.48
CA VAL A 50 -2.04 -18.81 2.55
C VAL A 50 -2.84 -17.73 3.27
N LYS A 51 -3.38 -18.04 4.45
CA LYS A 51 -4.14 -17.06 5.25
C LYS A 51 -3.27 -15.86 5.64
N VAL A 52 -2.08 -16.11 6.15
CA VAL A 52 -1.13 -15.04 6.50
C VAL A 52 -0.73 -14.22 5.29
N GLY A 53 -0.48 -14.87 4.14
CA GLY A 53 -0.18 -14.20 2.88
C GLY A 53 -1.32 -13.26 2.44
N GLN A 54 -2.57 -13.68 2.58
CA GLN A 54 -3.75 -12.84 2.28
C GLN A 54 -3.82 -11.61 3.21
N GLU A 55 -3.57 -11.81 4.50
CA GLU A 55 -3.54 -10.72 5.47
C GLU A 55 -2.40 -9.72 5.18
N ILE A 56 -1.22 -10.21 4.78
CA ILE A 56 -0.10 -9.35 4.36
C ILE A 56 -0.45 -8.57 3.10
N MET A 57 -1.01 -9.22 2.07
CA MET A 57 -1.37 -8.57 0.81
C MET A 57 -2.41 -7.48 0.99
N ALA A 58 -3.42 -7.70 1.85
CA ALA A 58 -4.48 -6.74 2.13
C ALA A 58 -4.03 -5.64 3.11
N GLY A 59 -3.11 -5.95 4.01
CA GLY A 59 -2.64 -5.06 5.07
C GLY A 59 -1.28 -4.43 4.77
N LYS A 60 -0.27 -4.79 5.56
CA LYS A 60 1.05 -4.15 5.53
C LYS A 60 1.80 -4.25 4.19
N GLY A 61 1.48 -5.24 3.36
CA GLY A 61 2.07 -5.38 2.02
C GLY A 61 1.49 -4.41 0.99
N ILE A 62 0.33 -3.81 1.28
CA ILE A 62 -0.41 -2.86 0.41
C ILE A 62 -0.57 -3.30 -1.06
N CYS A 63 -0.38 -4.58 -1.35
CA CYS A 63 -0.38 -5.12 -2.71
C CYS A 63 -1.71 -4.85 -3.45
N LEU A 64 -2.82 -4.98 -2.74
CA LEU A 64 -4.17 -4.81 -3.29
C LEU A 64 -4.56 -3.34 -3.57
N THR A 65 -3.69 -2.39 -3.26
CA THR A 65 -3.85 -1.00 -3.69
C THR A 65 -3.67 -0.86 -5.21
N CYS A 66 -2.77 -1.67 -5.78
CA CYS A 66 -2.46 -1.66 -7.22
C CYS A 66 -2.96 -2.92 -7.92
N HIS A 67 -2.82 -4.08 -7.29
CA HIS A 67 -3.18 -5.36 -7.88
C HIS A 67 -4.61 -5.80 -7.52
N THR A 68 -5.17 -6.65 -8.37
CA THR A 68 -6.45 -7.32 -8.15
C THR A 68 -6.26 -8.83 -8.11
N ILE A 69 -7.25 -9.56 -7.64
CA ILE A 69 -7.27 -11.02 -7.63
C ILE A 69 -8.52 -11.50 -8.36
N GLY A 70 -8.34 -12.20 -9.48
CA GLY A 70 -9.42 -12.78 -10.27
C GLY A 70 -10.25 -11.78 -11.06
N LYS A 71 -9.76 -10.57 -11.32
CA LYS A 71 -10.42 -9.58 -12.19
C LYS A 71 -9.90 -9.67 -13.62
N THR A 72 -10.78 -9.38 -14.57
CA THR A 72 -10.51 -9.36 -16.00
C THR A 72 -10.88 -8.00 -16.59
N GLY A 73 -10.43 -7.75 -17.84
CA GLY A 73 -10.72 -6.51 -18.57
C GLY A 73 -9.52 -5.56 -18.60
N ALA A 74 -9.78 -4.28 -18.83
CA ALA A 74 -8.75 -3.24 -18.88
C ALA A 74 -8.27 -2.91 -17.47
N LEU A 75 -7.19 -3.54 -17.04
CA LEU A 75 -6.56 -3.32 -15.74
C LEU A 75 -5.35 -2.40 -15.89
N ARG A 76 -5.11 -1.56 -14.88
CA ARG A 76 -3.95 -0.67 -14.83
C ARG A 76 -2.67 -1.41 -14.43
N PHE A 77 -2.80 -2.47 -13.64
CA PHE A 77 -1.72 -3.33 -13.15
C PHE A 77 -2.12 -4.80 -13.29
N PRO A 78 -1.15 -5.74 -13.36
CA PRO A 78 -1.46 -7.15 -13.52
C PRO A 78 -2.36 -7.71 -12.42
N ASP A 79 -3.35 -8.51 -12.82
CA ASP A 79 -4.13 -9.31 -11.87
C ASP A 79 -3.29 -10.47 -11.34
N LEU A 80 -3.38 -10.73 -10.04
CA LEU A 80 -2.63 -11.80 -9.36
C LEU A 80 -3.39 -13.13 -9.28
N GLY A 81 -4.60 -13.19 -9.84
CA GLY A 81 -5.37 -14.43 -9.89
C GLY A 81 -4.63 -15.54 -10.64
N GLY A 82 -4.39 -16.66 -9.98
CA GLY A 82 -3.68 -17.82 -10.53
C GLY A 82 -2.20 -17.57 -10.83
N ILE A 83 -1.58 -16.54 -10.24
CA ILE A 83 -0.17 -16.21 -10.50
C ILE A 83 0.76 -17.36 -10.12
N GLY A 84 0.48 -18.10 -9.04
CA GLY A 84 1.28 -19.24 -8.62
C GLY A 84 1.44 -20.31 -9.69
N ALA A 85 0.39 -20.57 -10.48
CA ALA A 85 0.46 -21.53 -11.58
C ALA A 85 1.16 -20.99 -12.85
N LYS A 86 1.40 -19.69 -12.94
CA LYS A 86 1.98 -19.02 -14.12
C LYS A 86 3.40 -18.50 -13.87
N ALA A 87 3.78 -18.39 -12.62
CA ALA A 87 5.02 -17.74 -12.21
C ALA A 87 6.26 -18.38 -12.86
N SER A 88 6.41 -19.69 -12.79
CA SER A 88 7.55 -20.43 -13.35
C SER A 88 7.67 -20.34 -14.87
N SER A 89 6.60 -19.95 -15.58
CA SER A 89 6.61 -19.77 -17.04
C SER A 89 6.93 -18.34 -17.48
N ARG A 90 7.07 -17.41 -16.55
CA ARG A 90 7.27 -15.98 -16.85
C ARG A 90 8.69 -15.66 -17.31
N VAL A 91 9.67 -16.21 -16.61
CA VAL A 91 11.09 -15.98 -16.89
C VAL A 91 11.80 -17.33 -16.99
N PRO A 92 12.39 -17.67 -18.14
CA PRO A 92 13.14 -18.92 -18.28
C PRO A 92 14.25 -19.04 -17.23
N GLY A 93 14.33 -20.18 -16.55
CA GLY A 93 15.35 -20.47 -15.56
C GLY A 93 15.01 -20.06 -14.12
N LEU A 94 13.88 -19.38 -13.90
CA LEU A 94 13.38 -19.10 -12.55
C LEU A 94 12.25 -20.07 -12.16
N SER A 95 12.29 -20.54 -10.92
CA SER A 95 11.14 -21.20 -10.30
C SER A 95 10.02 -20.17 -10.01
N ASP A 96 8.84 -20.66 -9.67
CA ASP A 96 7.70 -19.83 -9.27
C ASP A 96 8.02 -18.91 -8.08
N VAL A 97 8.68 -19.43 -7.06
CA VAL A 97 9.08 -18.68 -5.86
C VAL A 97 10.15 -17.63 -6.20
N GLU A 98 11.16 -17.99 -6.99
CA GLU A 98 12.23 -17.07 -7.39
C GLU A 98 11.67 -15.93 -8.24
N TYR A 99 10.78 -16.22 -9.20
CA TYR A 99 10.13 -15.17 -9.99
C TYR A 99 9.30 -14.23 -9.11
N LEU A 100 8.52 -14.76 -8.16
CA LEU A 100 7.73 -13.93 -7.25
C LEU A 100 8.61 -13.08 -6.34
N ALA A 101 9.70 -13.65 -5.83
CA ALA A 101 10.69 -12.90 -5.05
C ALA A 101 11.35 -11.80 -5.88
N GLN A 102 11.81 -12.12 -7.10
CA GLN A 102 12.40 -11.13 -8.01
C GLN A 102 11.40 -10.00 -8.32
N SER A 103 10.13 -10.33 -8.57
CA SER A 103 9.09 -9.32 -8.83
C SER A 103 8.91 -8.32 -7.68
N MET A 104 9.20 -8.71 -6.44
CA MET A 104 9.10 -7.85 -5.27
C MET A 104 10.39 -7.03 -5.02
N TYR A 105 11.56 -7.62 -5.23
CA TYR A 105 12.84 -6.98 -4.93
C TYR A 105 13.42 -6.22 -6.12
N GLU A 106 13.19 -6.71 -7.33
CA GLU A 106 13.69 -6.16 -8.60
C GLU A 106 12.55 -6.07 -9.63
N PRO A 107 11.50 -5.29 -9.37
CA PRO A 107 10.26 -5.29 -10.17
C PRO A 107 10.47 -4.86 -11.62
N THR A 108 11.58 -4.21 -11.94
CA THR A 108 11.96 -3.82 -13.29
C THR A 108 12.72 -4.89 -14.06
N ALA A 109 13.19 -5.97 -13.41
CA ALA A 109 13.90 -7.06 -14.07
C ALA A 109 13.01 -7.80 -15.07
N PHE A 110 11.72 -7.94 -14.77
CA PHE A 110 10.71 -8.44 -15.69
C PHE A 110 9.41 -7.67 -15.53
N VAL A 111 9.03 -6.96 -16.58
CA VAL A 111 7.74 -6.24 -16.63
C VAL A 111 6.77 -7.03 -17.49
N VAL A 112 5.60 -7.34 -16.93
CA VAL A 112 4.54 -8.05 -17.69
C VAL A 112 4.13 -7.22 -18.90
N PRO A 113 4.16 -7.79 -20.13
CA PRO A 113 3.81 -7.06 -21.35
C PRO A 113 2.44 -6.39 -21.24
N GLY A 114 2.36 -5.14 -21.66
CA GLY A 114 1.12 -4.33 -21.63
C GLY A 114 0.92 -3.54 -20.32
N PHE A 115 1.82 -3.64 -19.35
CA PHE A 115 1.75 -2.88 -18.11
C PHE A 115 2.97 -1.95 -17.93
N PRO A 116 2.81 -0.83 -17.19
CA PRO A 116 3.91 0.08 -16.92
C PRO A 116 4.88 -0.49 -15.85
N PRO A 117 6.18 -0.13 -15.88
CA PRO A 117 7.17 -0.49 -14.86
C PRO A 117 7.02 0.40 -13.62
N ALA A 118 5.89 0.31 -12.94
CA ALA A 118 5.51 1.22 -11.86
C ALA A 118 5.43 0.55 -10.48
N MET A 119 5.80 -0.73 -10.37
CA MET A 119 5.83 -1.42 -9.09
C MET A 119 7.06 -0.97 -8.29
N PRO A 120 6.89 -0.49 -7.03
CA PRO A 120 8.02 -0.17 -6.17
C PRO A 120 8.71 -1.44 -5.66
N ALA A 121 10.02 -1.39 -5.44
CA ALA A 121 10.72 -2.48 -4.77
C ALA A 121 10.36 -2.53 -3.28
N VAL A 122 10.02 -3.72 -2.78
CA VAL A 122 9.53 -3.90 -1.40
C VAL A 122 10.61 -3.66 -0.34
N ASN A 123 11.87 -3.81 -0.71
CA ASN A 123 13.03 -3.63 0.17
C ASN A 123 13.57 -2.19 0.24
N GLN A 124 12.97 -1.25 -0.48
CA GLN A 124 13.38 0.14 -0.39
C GLN A 124 12.68 0.78 0.81
N PRO A 125 13.42 1.38 1.75
CA PRO A 125 12.83 2.21 2.79
C PRO A 125 12.12 3.41 2.13
N PRO A 126 11.04 3.89 2.74
CA PRO A 126 10.31 5.05 2.24
C PRO A 126 11.15 6.33 2.24
#